data_45aee7af5388432edde74ac8bcdbdc6e
#
_entry.id   45aee7af5388432edde74ac8bcdbdc6e
#
_cell.length_a   1.000
_cell.length_b   1.000
_cell.length_c   1.000
_cell.angle_alpha   90.00
_cell.angle_beta   90.00
_cell.angle_gamma   90.00
#
_symmetry.space_group_name_H-M   'P 1'
#
loop_
_entity.id
_entity.type
_entity.pdbx_description
1 polymer ?
#
loop_
_entity_poly.entity_id
_entity_poly.type
_entity_poly.pdbx_seq_one_letter_code
_entity_poly.pdbx_strand_id
1 'polypeptide(L)'
;GSAGFKVVMTSDHGSKMVNRSTMVAADKYSSTGIRYKHGRNINASNKSAVDIRELYSYHLPALGHQTNYLLAKDDYYFLYPNEQRKYKNMLKGSFQHGGISMEEMMVPVLIMDPK
;
A
#
# COMPACT_ATOMS: atom_id res chain seq x y z
N GLY A 1 -24.79 -14.58 -19.03
CA GLY A 1 -26.00 -13.85 -19.21
C GLY A 1 -26.79 -14.30 -20.42
N SER A 2 -28.05 -13.92 -20.48
CA SER A 2 -28.96 -14.28 -21.56
C SER A 2 -28.59 -13.66 -22.92
N ALA A 3 -27.70 -12.66 -22.95
CA ALA A 3 -27.27 -12.00 -24.18
C ALA A 3 -26.08 -12.69 -24.89
N GLY A 4 -25.63 -13.83 -24.40
CA GLY A 4 -24.52 -14.59 -25.01
C GLY A 4 -23.13 -14.06 -24.71
N PHE A 5 -22.99 -13.15 -23.77
CA PHE A 5 -21.69 -12.62 -23.36
C PHE A 5 -21.05 -13.49 -22.26
N LYS A 6 -19.73 -13.70 -22.39
CA LYS A 6 -18.92 -14.17 -21.28
C LYS A 6 -18.60 -12.97 -20.39
N VAL A 7 -18.82 -13.11 -19.09
CA VAL A 7 -18.58 -12.04 -18.11
C VAL A 7 -17.42 -12.43 -17.22
N VAL A 8 -16.48 -11.52 -17.05
CA VAL A 8 -15.37 -11.67 -16.10
C VAL A 8 -15.49 -10.57 -15.05
N MET A 9 -15.58 -10.97 -13.79
CA MET A 9 -15.58 -10.06 -12.65
C MET A 9 -14.27 -10.21 -11.88
N THR A 10 -13.65 -9.12 -11.52
CA THR A 10 -12.43 -9.09 -10.72
C THR A 10 -12.36 -7.79 -9.90
N SER A 11 -11.30 -7.62 -9.16
CA SER A 11 -11.00 -6.41 -8.38
C SER A 11 -9.64 -5.86 -8.82
N ASP A 12 -9.42 -4.57 -8.65
CA ASP A 12 -8.12 -3.92 -8.93
C ASP A 12 -7.07 -4.23 -7.85
N HIS A 13 -7.50 -4.47 -6.62
CA HIS A 13 -6.65 -4.85 -5.50
C HIS A 13 -7.48 -5.53 -4.41
N GLY A 14 -6.81 -6.12 -3.42
CA GLY A 14 -7.42 -6.53 -2.17
C GLY A 14 -7.29 -5.44 -1.11
N SER A 15 -7.47 -5.82 0.16
CA SER A 15 -7.32 -4.89 1.29
C SER A 15 -6.84 -5.61 2.55
N LYS A 16 -6.14 -4.88 3.41
CA LYS A 16 -5.61 -5.35 4.68
C LYS A 16 -6.16 -4.53 5.82
N MET A 17 -6.69 -5.20 6.85
CA MET A 17 -7.05 -4.51 8.09
C MET A 17 -5.76 -4.11 8.81
N VAL A 18 -5.64 -2.82 9.14
CA VAL A 18 -4.46 -2.26 9.80
C VAL A 18 -4.77 -1.89 11.24
N ASN A 19 -3.82 -2.16 12.16
CA ASN A 19 -4.01 -1.94 13.58
C ASN A 19 -2.83 -1.21 14.24
N ARG A 20 -1.64 -1.28 13.65
CA ARG A 20 -0.42 -0.73 14.25
C ARG A 20 0.14 0.41 13.40
N SER A 21 0.28 1.57 14.01
CA SER A 21 0.91 2.71 13.36
C SER A 21 2.43 2.64 13.44
N THR A 22 3.10 3.17 12.43
CA THR A 22 4.54 3.40 12.44
C THR A 22 4.84 4.78 11.86
N MET A 23 5.83 5.44 12.46
CA MET A 23 6.24 6.78 12.06
C MET A 23 7.15 6.73 10.86
N VAL A 24 6.95 7.65 9.93
CA VAL A 24 7.83 7.85 8.79
C VAL A 24 8.48 9.22 8.90
N ALA A 25 9.81 9.23 8.93
CA ALA A 25 10.57 10.45 8.74
C ALA A 25 10.64 10.75 7.24
N ALA A 26 10.02 11.83 6.83
CA ALA A 26 9.86 12.18 5.42
C ALA A 26 9.77 13.69 5.23
N ASP A 27 10.06 14.16 4.03
CA ASP A 27 9.95 15.56 3.66
C ASP A 27 8.64 15.87 2.91
N LYS A 28 8.47 17.12 2.48
CA LYS A 28 7.28 17.60 1.76
C LYS A 28 7.09 16.96 0.37
N TYR A 29 8.09 16.26 -0.16
CA TYR A 29 8.02 15.60 -1.46
C TYR A 29 7.61 14.13 -1.37
N SER A 30 7.34 13.63 -0.16
CA SER A 30 6.96 12.25 0.05
C SER A 30 5.49 12.02 -0.28
N SER A 31 5.19 10.83 -0.75
CA SER A 31 3.81 10.44 -1.07
C SER A 31 2.94 10.32 0.18
N THR A 32 1.64 10.40 0.00
CA THR A 32 0.64 10.34 1.06
C THR A 32 0.12 8.93 1.38
N GLY A 33 0.62 7.91 0.70
CA GLY A 33 0.17 6.52 0.89
C GLY A 33 0.25 6.05 2.35
N ILE A 34 -0.65 5.15 2.73
CA ILE A 34 -0.76 4.64 4.11
C ILE A 34 -0.03 3.31 4.26
N ARG A 35 -0.07 2.46 3.23
CA ARG A 35 0.58 1.16 3.22
C ARG A 35 1.89 1.13 2.45
N TYR A 36 2.13 2.11 1.61
CA TYR A 36 3.41 2.34 0.95
C TYR A 36 3.69 3.84 0.88
N LYS A 37 4.96 4.19 0.88
CA LYS A 37 5.40 5.57 0.66
C LYS A 37 6.63 5.56 -0.25
N HIS A 38 6.78 6.62 -1.00
CA HIS A 38 8.00 6.88 -1.74
C HIS A 38 8.42 8.33 -1.57
N GLY A 39 9.70 8.58 -1.64
CA GLY A 39 10.22 9.93 -1.45
C GLY A 39 11.73 9.96 -1.49
N ARG A 40 12.28 11.06 -1.03
CA ARG A 40 13.72 11.27 -0.95
C ARG A 40 14.22 10.89 0.44
N ASN A 41 14.94 9.77 0.51
CA ASN A 41 15.56 9.26 1.72
C ASN A 41 14.59 9.21 2.93
N ILE A 42 13.41 8.65 2.69
CA ILE A 42 12.41 8.46 3.75
C ILE A 42 12.79 7.25 4.61
N ASN A 43 12.47 7.30 5.88
CA ASN A 43 12.86 6.28 6.85
C ASN A 43 11.70 5.86 7.74
N ALA A 44 11.69 4.58 8.07
CA ALA A 44 10.82 3.98 9.07
C ALA A 44 11.58 2.85 9.79
N SER A 45 11.04 2.34 10.87
CA SER A 45 11.63 1.20 11.58
C SER A 45 11.64 -0.05 10.69
N ASN A 46 12.77 -0.76 10.64
CA ASN A 46 12.88 -2.05 9.94
C ASN A 46 11.95 -3.13 10.49
N LYS A 47 11.44 -2.96 11.69
CA LYS A 47 10.45 -3.84 12.28
C LYS A 47 9.10 -3.72 11.57
N SER A 48 8.76 -2.53 11.12
CA SER A 48 7.43 -2.20 10.56
C SER A 48 7.41 -1.98 9.07
N ALA A 49 8.56 -1.82 8.43
CA ALA A 49 8.65 -1.51 7.01
C ALA A 49 9.82 -2.19 6.31
N VAL A 50 9.63 -2.46 5.03
CA VAL A 50 10.71 -2.80 4.10
C VAL A 50 11.15 -1.53 3.39
N ASP A 51 12.44 -1.24 3.40
CA ASP A 51 13.05 -0.10 2.71
C ASP A 51 13.70 -0.58 1.41
N ILE A 52 13.16 -0.17 0.27
CA ILE A 52 13.69 -0.52 -1.05
C ILE A 52 14.42 0.70 -1.61
N ARG A 53 15.74 0.58 -1.76
CA ARG A 53 16.60 1.64 -2.29
C ARG A 53 17.12 1.32 -3.70
N GLU A 54 17.19 0.05 -4.07
CA GLU A 54 17.61 -0.38 -5.40
C GLU A 54 16.42 -0.48 -6.34
N LEU A 55 15.88 0.68 -6.73
CA LEU A 55 14.63 0.78 -7.47
C LEU A 55 14.66 0.02 -8.80
N TYR A 56 15.79 0.06 -9.49
CA TYR A 56 15.96 -0.64 -10.77
C TYR A 56 15.80 -2.16 -10.64
N SER A 57 16.36 -2.75 -9.59
CA SER A 57 16.28 -4.20 -9.35
C SER A 57 14.85 -4.69 -9.09
N TYR A 58 13.98 -3.81 -8.63
CA TYR A 58 12.58 -4.10 -8.37
C TYR A 58 11.63 -3.53 -9.43
N HIS A 59 12.18 -3.02 -10.53
CA HIS A 59 11.40 -2.38 -11.60
C HIS A 59 10.49 -1.25 -11.11
N LEU A 60 10.90 -0.55 -10.06
CA LEU A 60 10.16 0.57 -9.50
C LEU A 60 10.58 1.87 -10.19
N PRO A 61 9.62 2.76 -10.49
CA PRO A 61 9.96 4.03 -11.13
C PRO A 61 10.75 4.94 -10.18
N ALA A 62 11.78 5.59 -10.71
CA ALA A 62 12.54 6.64 -10.03
C ALA A 62 12.11 7.99 -10.60
N LEU A 63 11.14 8.62 -9.97
CA LEU A 63 10.58 9.89 -10.43
C LEU A 63 11.15 11.07 -9.64
N GLY A 64 11.80 12.02 -10.35
CA GLY A 64 12.31 13.24 -9.75
C GLY A 64 13.31 13.00 -8.61
N HIS A 65 12.99 13.48 -7.43
CA HIS A 65 13.85 13.35 -6.23
C HIS A 65 13.66 12.05 -5.45
N GLN A 66 12.89 11.12 -5.98
CA GLN A 66 12.59 9.86 -5.31
C GLN A 66 13.81 8.95 -5.27
N THR A 67 14.18 8.47 -4.08
CA THR A 67 15.35 7.61 -3.87
C THR A 67 15.00 6.27 -3.22
N ASN A 68 13.86 6.15 -2.55
CA ASN A 68 13.45 4.90 -1.95
C ASN A 68 11.93 4.77 -1.79
N TYR A 69 11.52 3.53 -1.63
CA TYR A 69 10.15 3.14 -1.27
C TYR A 69 10.15 2.48 0.11
N LEU A 70 9.13 2.78 0.90
CA LEU A 70 8.83 2.05 2.13
C LEU A 70 7.53 1.28 1.92
N LEU A 71 7.56 -0.01 2.22
CA LEU A 71 6.40 -0.90 2.19
C LEU A 71 6.08 -1.37 3.60
N ALA A 72 4.85 -1.17 4.05
CA ALA A 72 4.43 -1.58 5.38
C ALA A 72 4.38 -3.11 5.50
N LYS A 73 4.95 -3.62 6.58
CA LYS A 73 4.86 -5.04 6.95
C LYS A 73 3.57 -5.32 7.71
N ASP A 74 3.11 -6.54 7.67
CA ASP A 74 1.97 -7.04 8.45
C ASP A 74 0.77 -6.08 8.43
N ASP A 75 0.27 -5.69 9.59
CA ASP A 75 -0.85 -4.78 9.77
C ASP A 75 -0.42 -3.34 10.12
N TYR A 76 0.83 -2.98 9.84
CA TYR A 76 1.32 -1.61 10.04
C TYR A 76 0.74 -0.64 9.01
N TYR A 77 0.58 0.61 9.43
CA TYR A 77 0.27 1.75 8.56
C TYR A 77 1.14 2.95 8.90
N PHE A 78 1.44 3.76 7.89
CA PHE A 78 2.36 4.87 8.01
C PHE A 78 1.66 6.15 8.46
N LEU A 79 2.27 6.83 9.42
CA LEU A 79 1.86 8.16 9.86
C LEU A 79 3.03 9.13 9.84
N TYR A 80 2.74 10.40 9.57
CA TYR A 80 3.69 11.48 9.79
C TYR A 80 3.63 11.96 11.25
N PRO A 81 4.75 12.52 11.78
CA PRO A 81 4.82 12.94 13.18
C PRO A 81 3.75 13.93 13.62
N ASN A 82 3.34 14.84 12.74
CA ASN A 82 2.36 15.89 13.02
C ASN A 82 0.90 15.43 12.90
N GLU A 83 0.66 14.21 12.43
CA GLU A 83 -0.69 13.72 12.16
C GLU A 83 -1.16 12.62 13.13
N GLN A 84 -0.37 12.31 14.15
CA GLN A 84 -0.55 11.13 15.00
C GLN A 84 -1.90 11.00 15.67
N ARG A 85 -2.39 12.06 16.30
CA ARG A 85 -3.60 11.94 17.13
C ARG A 85 -4.85 11.72 16.31
N LYS A 86 -5.01 12.47 15.23
CA LYS A 86 -6.21 12.44 14.39
C LYS A 86 -6.31 11.16 13.58
N TYR A 87 -5.23 10.82 12.88
CA TYR A 87 -5.24 9.69 11.95
C TYR A 87 -5.02 8.34 12.62
N LYS A 88 -4.31 8.28 13.76
CA LYS A 88 -4.11 7.03 14.49
C LYS A 88 -5.43 6.39 14.91
N ASN A 89 -6.35 7.16 15.47
CA ASN A 89 -7.65 6.66 15.87
C ASN A 89 -8.58 6.39 14.70
N MET A 90 -8.44 7.15 13.61
CA MET A 90 -9.29 7.00 12.43
C MET A 90 -8.91 5.79 11.58
N LEU A 91 -7.61 5.46 11.51
CA LEU A 91 -7.10 4.40 10.64
C LEU A 91 -7.02 3.03 11.32
N LYS A 92 -6.86 2.99 12.64
CA LYS A 92 -6.80 1.73 13.38
C LYS A 92 -8.09 0.92 13.21
N GLY A 93 -7.94 -0.32 12.78
CA GLY A 93 -9.08 -1.21 12.51
C GLY A 93 -9.77 -0.96 11.18
N SER A 94 -9.22 -0.08 10.33
CA SER A 94 -9.74 0.13 8.97
C SER A 94 -9.08 -0.79 7.95
N PHE A 95 -9.74 -0.97 6.81
CA PHE A 95 -9.16 -1.66 5.67
C PHE A 95 -8.41 -0.67 4.79
N GLN A 96 -7.16 -1.00 4.48
CA GLN A 96 -6.27 -0.19 3.64
C GLN A 96 -5.66 -1.04 2.53
N HIS A 97 -5.13 -0.41 1.51
CA HIS A 97 -4.49 -1.07 0.38
C HIS A 97 -3.23 -0.33 -0.07
N GLY A 98 -2.55 -0.87 -1.07
CA GLY A 98 -1.33 -0.30 -1.63
C GLY A 98 -0.04 -0.92 -1.09
N GLY A 99 -0.13 -1.82 -0.10
CA GLY A 99 1.00 -2.62 0.37
C GLY A 99 1.15 -3.91 -0.41
N ILE A 100 2.00 -4.79 0.11
CA ILE A 100 2.37 -6.05 -0.54
C ILE A 100 1.94 -7.30 0.24
N SER A 101 1.02 -7.16 1.19
CA SER A 101 0.47 -8.33 1.87
C SER A 101 -0.33 -9.21 0.90
N MET A 102 -0.45 -10.48 1.23
CA MET A 102 -1.25 -11.40 0.41
C MET A 102 -2.69 -10.89 0.26
N GLU A 103 -3.28 -10.34 1.32
CA GLU A 103 -4.64 -9.80 1.33
C GLU A 103 -4.80 -8.59 0.40
N GLU A 104 -3.72 -7.83 0.17
CA GLU A 104 -3.73 -6.67 -0.74
C GLU A 104 -3.47 -7.05 -2.19
N MET A 105 -2.64 -8.08 -2.41
CA MET A 105 -2.16 -8.47 -3.75
C MET A 105 -3.07 -9.48 -4.44
N MET A 106 -3.74 -10.35 -3.69
CA MET A 106 -4.64 -11.35 -4.25
C MET A 106 -5.99 -10.75 -4.55
N VAL A 107 -6.50 -11.03 -5.77
CA VAL A 107 -7.82 -10.60 -6.22
C VAL A 107 -8.63 -11.80 -6.69
N PRO A 108 -9.96 -11.77 -6.50
CA PRO A 108 -10.83 -12.80 -7.06
C PRO A 108 -10.95 -12.63 -8.58
N VAL A 109 -11.09 -13.73 -9.28
CA VAL A 109 -11.46 -13.74 -10.70
C VAL A 109 -12.65 -14.69 -10.86
N LEU A 110 -13.78 -14.15 -11.24
CA LEU A 110 -15.01 -14.91 -11.46
C LEU A 110 -15.35 -14.87 -12.94
N ILE A 111 -15.49 -16.05 -13.55
CA ILE A 111 -15.82 -16.18 -14.96
C ILE A 111 -17.22 -16.81 -15.07
N MET A 112 -18.10 -16.13 -15.77
CA MET A 112 -19.46 -16.60 -16.02
C MET A 112 -19.66 -16.78 -17.52
N ASP A 113 -19.97 -18.01 -17.93
CA ASP A 113 -20.28 -18.32 -19.32
C ASP A 113 -21.75 -18.05 -19.63
N PRO A 114 -22.10 -17.74 -20.90
CA PRO A 114 -23.49 -17.59 -21.31
C PRO A 114 -24.25 -18.92 -21.15
N LYS A 115 -25.48 -18.81 -20.81
CA LYS A 115 -26.38 -19.99 -20.78
C LYS A 115 -26.72 -20.47 -22.19
#